data_60eeb9f3ab19a04cc2833bc3aa09ec8e
#
_entry.id   60eeb9f3ab19a04cc2833bc3aa09ec8e
#
_cell.length_a   1.000
_cell.length_b   1.000
_cell.length_c   1.000
_cell.angle_alpha   90.00
_cell.angle_beta   90.00
_cell.angle_gamma   90.00
#
_symmetry.space_group_name_H-M   'P 1'
#
loop_
_entity.id
_entity.type
_entity.pdbx_description
1 polymer ?
#
loop_
_entity_poly.entity_id
_entity_poly.type
_entity_poly.pdbx_seq_one_letter_code
_entity_poly.pdbx_strand_id
1 'polypeptide(L)'
;RYPLRIGLSGVIEGSLPIGGLSSSAAVTIAFLKALCTVNGLHLTDKELILTAKAAENDYVGVSCGKLDQSCEVYSKKDHLLYLDTKDDSYELIPTSPVMKPYEIAIFFSGVERTLAGSKFNMRVDECRSAAYALRAYSGMEYGKLGETNLRDVPVGVFHRFADRLPETWRRRAEHW
;
A
#
# COMPACT_ATOMS: atom_id res chain seq x y z
N ARG A 1 4.50 -13.22 17.37
CA ARG A 1 3.57 -12.47 18.26
C ARG A 1 4.39 -11.90 19.41
N TYR A 2 4.25 -10.60 19.68
CA TYR A 2 4.88 -9.94 20.80
C TYR A 2 3.90 -9.87 21.97
N PRO A 3 4.27 -10.35 23.17
CA PRO A 3 3.37 -10.26 24.33
C PRO A 3 3.26 -8.81 24.79
N LEU A 4 2.07 -8.25 24.76
CA LEU A 4 1.78 -6.94 25.35
C LEU A 4 1.40 -7.13 26.82
N ARG A 5 2.10 -6.44 27.72
CA ARG A 5 1.86 -6.47 29.17
C ARG A 5 1.14 -5.22 29.67
N ILE A 6 1.32 -4.12 28.97
CA ILE A 6 0.80 -2.81 29.34
C ILE A 6 -0.03 -2.31 28.16
N GLY A 7 -1.26 -1.87 28.46
CA GLY A 7 -2.10 -1.12 27.53
C GLY A 7 -1.70 0.36 27.52
N LEU A 8 -2.31 1.14 26.66
CA LEU A 8 -2.15 2.59 26.64
C LEU A 8 -3.50 3.29 26.58
N SER A 9 -3.55 4.48 27.16
CA SER A 9 -4.62 5.45 26.94
C SER A 9 -3.98 6.72 26.43
N GLY A 10 -4.57 7.34 25.42
CA GLY A 10 -3.99 8.52 24.80
C GLY A 10 -5.00 9.30 23.98
N VAL A 11 -4.56 10.44 23.48
CA VAL A 11 -5.32 11.29 22.55
C VAL A 11 -4.63 11.23 21.20
N ILE A 12 -5.42 11.09 20.15
CA ILE A 12 -4.94 11.22 18.77
C ILE A 12 -5.31 12.61 18.29
N GLU A 13 -4.31 13.37 17.88
CA GLU A 13 -4.47 14.69 17.31
C GLU A 13 -3.73 14.76 15.97
N GLY A 14 -4.31 15.44 15.00
CA GLY A 14 -3.70 15.65 13.70
C GLY A 14 -4.35 16.82 12.96
N SER A 15 -3.56 17.52 12.16
CA SER A 15 -4.02 18.67 11.38
C SER A 15 -4.68 18.29 10.06
N LEU A 16 -4.52 17.05 9.61
CA LEU A 16 -5.07 16.58 8.34
C LEU A 16 -6.43 15.91 8.56
N PRO A 17 -7.47 16.33 7.83
CA PRO A 17 -8.78 15.70 7.92
C PRO A 17 -8.73 14.27 7.34
N ILE A 18 -9.67 13.43 7.75
CA ILE A 18 -9.91 12.13 7.14
C ILE A 18 -10.35 12.37 5.69
N GLY A 19 -9.52 12.01 4.72
CA GLY A 19 -9.81 12.38 3.34
C GLY A 19 -9.02 11.61 2.27
N GLY A 20 -8.69 10.35 2.51
CA GLY A 20 -7.97 9.54 1.50
C GLY A 20 -6.46 9.82 1.44
N LEU A 21 -5.89 10.34 2.53
CA LEU A 21 -4.46 10.65 2.70
C LEU A 21 -3.80 9.68 3.68
N SER A 22 -4.09 8.39 3.57
CA SER A 22 -3.45 7.31 4.33
C SER A 22 -3.59 7.44 5.86
N SER A 23 -4.66 8.06 6.35
CA SER A 23 -4.86 8.27 7.79
C SER A 23 -4.94 6.96 8.58
N SER A 24 -5.43 5.87 7.99
CA SER A 24 -5.46 4.56 8.63
C SER A 24 -4.06 4.01 8.90
N ALA A 25 -3.15 4.10 7.93
CA ALA A 25 -1.76 3.69 8.09
C ALA A 25 -1.06 4.53 9.14
N ALA A 26 -1.22 5.87 9.11
CA ALA A 26 -0.62 6.79 10.07
C ALA A 26 -1.05 6.47 11.51
N VAL A 27 -2.36 6.28 11.74
CA VAL A 27 -2.90 5.92 13.06
C VAL A 27 -2.38 4.56 13.51
N THR A 28 -2.39 3.57 12.63
CA THR A 28 -1.93 2.20 12.95
C THR A 28 -0.45 2.21 13.33
N ILE A 29 0.40 2.89 12.57
CA ILE A 29 1.85 3.02 12.88
C ILE A 29 2.06 3.79 14.20
N ALA A 30 1.31 4.86 14.45
CA ALA A 30 1.40 5.61 15.70
C ALA A 30 1.05 4.73 16.91
N PHE A 31 -0.04 3.97 16.84
CA PHE A 31 -0.42 3.02 17.90
C PHE A 31 0.62 1.92 18.10
N LEU A 32 1.14 1.35 17.02
CA LEU A 32 2.19 0.33 17.11
C LEU A 32 3.45 0.87 17.79
N LYS A 33 3.92 2.05 17.40
CA LYS A 33 5.07 2.71 18.04
C LYS A 33 4.81 2.99 19.53
N ALA A 34 3.64 3.51 19.87
CA ALA A 34 3.25 3.78 21.25
C ALA A 34 3.21 2.48 22.08
N LEU A 35 2.56 1.42 21.58
CA LEU A 35 2.51 0.11 22.25
C LEU A 35 3.90 -0.50 22.43
N CYS A 36 4.77 -0.39 21.42
CA CYS A 36 6.16 -0.84 21.52
C CYS A 36 6.89 -0.08 22.62
N THR A 37 6.75 1.25 22.65
CA THR A 37 7.43 2.10 23.63
C THR A 37 7.04 1.74 25.07
N VAL A 38 5.75 1.64 25.37
CA VAL A 38 5.29 1.35 26.74
C VAL A 38 5.58 -0.09 27.18
N ASN A 39 5.77 -1.01 26.23
CA ASN A 39 6.10 -2.40 26.52
C ASN A 39 7.61 -2.73 26.37
N GLY A 40 8.45 -1.75 26.07
CA GLY A 40 9.89 -1.98 25.87
C GLY A 40 10.20 -2.89 24.69
N LEU A 41 9.35 -2.89 23.66
CA LEU A 41 9.51 -3.70 22.46
C LEU A 41 10.27 -2.90 21.40
N HIS A 42 11.15 -3.58 20.68
CA HIS A 42 11.90 -3.01 19.57
C HIS A 42 11.58 -3.78 18.31
N LEU A 43 10.81 -3.14 17.40
CA LEU A 43 10.55 -3.65 16.07
C LEU A 43 11.44 -2.92 15.06
N THR A 44 11.95 -3.64 14.10
CA THR A 44 12.57 -3.03 12.92
C THR A 44 11.53 -2.29 12.10
N ASP A 45 11.95 -1.36 11.26
CA ASP A 45 11.06 -0.63 10.35
C ASP A 45 10.23 -1.60 9.48
N LYS A 46 10.86 -2.66 8.98
CA LYS A 46 10.17 -3.69 8.20
C LYS A 46 9.09 -4.42 9.02
N GLU A 47 9.37 -4.75 10.27
CA GLU A 47 8.39 -5.39 11.15
C GLU A 47 7.23 -4.45 11.47
N LEU A 48 7.48 -3.16 11.68
CA LEU A 48 6.43 -2.15 11.86
C LEU A 48 5.51 -2.10 10.64
N ILE A 49 6.08 -1.98 9.44
CA ILE A 49 5.34 -1.91 8.18
C ILE A 49 4.49 -3.17 7.97
N LEU A 50 5.09 -4.35 8.13
CA LEU A 50 4.38 -5.61 7.91
C LEU A 50 3.30 -5.86 8.96
N THR A 51 3.52 -5.45 10.21
CA THR A 51 2.52 -5.59 11.29
C THR A 51 1.34 -4.64 11.04
N ALA A 52 1.60 -3.39 10.64
CA ALA A 52 0.56 -2.45 10.30
C ALA A 52 -0.26 -2.90 9.09
N LYS A 53 0.41 -3.38 8.04
CA LYS A 53 -0.26 -3.96 6.88
C LYS A 53 -1.13 -5.17 7.27
N ALA A 54 -0.62 -6.07 8.10
CA ALA A 54 -1.38 -7.23 8.57
C ALA A 54 -2.63 -6.82 9.36
N ALA A 55 -2.55 -5.76 10.18
CA ALA A 55 -3.72 -5.22 10.88
C ALA A 55 -4.82 -4.76 9.90
N GLU A 56 -4.47 -4.11 8.81
CA GLU A 56 -5.44 -3.71 7.79
C GLU A 56 -5.95 -4.88 6.95
N ASN A 57 -5.08 -5.80 6.54
CA ASN A 57 -5.44 -6.90 5.66
C ASN A 57 -6.22 -8.01 6.40
N ASP A 58 -5.71 -8.42 7.55
CA ASP A 58 -6.19 -9.63 8.23
C ASP A 58 -7.29 -9.33 9.26
N TYR A 59 -7.31 -8.09 9.81
CA TYR A 59 -8.29 -7.69 10.81
C TYR A 59 -9.39 -6.80 10.24
N VAL A 60 -9.04 -5.78 9.47
CA VAL A 60 -10.02 -4.87 8.84
C VAL A 60 -10.58 -5.47 7.54
N GLY A 61 -9.82 -6.34 6.87
CA GLY A 61 -10.23 -7.00 5.63
C GLY A 61 -10.01 -6.16 4.36
N VAL A 62 -9.10 -5.20 4.40
CA VAL A 62 -8.72 -4.38 3.23
C VAL A 62 -7.44 -4.92 2.60
N SER A 63 -7.50 -5.38 1.36
CA SER A 63 -6.34 -5.93 0.63
C SER A 63 -5.33 -4.84 0.21
N CYS A 64 -4.95 -3.95 1.13
CA CYS A 64 -4.01 -2.89 0.83
C CYS A 64 -2.58 -3.40 0.57
N GLY A 65 -1.81 -2.62 -0.20
CA GLY A 65 -0.36 -2.77 -0.31
C GLY A 65 0.35 -2.29 0.96
N LYS A 66 1.64 -2.07 0.86
CA LYS A 66 2.48 -1.58 1.97
C LYS A 66 3.02 -0.16 1.73
N LEU A 67 2.55 0.52 0.67
CA LEU A 67 3.03 1.85 0.30
C LEU A 67 2.85 2.86 1.43
N ASP A 68 1.62 2.97 1.93
CA ASP A 68 1.27 3.96 2.96
C ASP A 68 2.06 3.75 4.24
N GLN A 69 2.11 2.51 4.73
CA GLN A 69 2.88 2.15 5.92
C GLN A 69 4.38 2.39 5.74
N SER A 70 4.90 2.14 4.52
CA SER A 70 6.31 2.41 4.21
C SER A 70 6.60 3.91 4.18
N CYS A 71 5.69 4.71 3.64
CA CYS A 71 5.82 6.16 3.66
C CYS A 71 5.88 6.70 5.09
N GLU A 72 5.01 6.22 5.98
CA GLU A 72 4.96 6.64 7.39
C GLU A 72 6.23 6.27 8.18
N VAL A 73 6.93 5.22 7.76
CA VAL A 73 8.13 4.73 8.47
C VAL A 73 9.42 5.28 7.87
N TYR A 74 9.53 5.30 6.53
CA TYR A 74 10.79 5.64 5.85
C TYR A 74 10.93 7.10 5.47
N SER A 75 9.83 7.87 5.32
CA SER A 75 9.91 9.26 4.87
C SER A 75 10.67 10.16 5.83
N LYS A 76 11.36 11.14 5.28
CA LYS A 76 12.07 12.18 6.03
C LYS A 76 11.67 13.56 5.50
N LYS A 77 11.74 14.55 6.39
CA LYS A 77 11.53 15.94 6.01
C LYS A 77 12.48 16.35 4.88
N ASP A 78 11.98 17.12 3.95
CA ASP A 78 12.73 17.65 2.80
C ASP A 78 13.29 16.55 1.86
N HIS A 79 12.67 15.37 1.84
CA HIS A 79 13.01 14.28 0.94
C HIS A 79 11.76 13.71 0.28
N LEU A 80 11.93 13.24 -0.94
CA LEU A 80 10.97 12.36 -1.61
C LEU A 80 11.38 10.92 -1.36
N LEU A 81 10.43 10.07 -1.09
CA LEU A 81 10.66 8.62 -0.97
C LEU A 81 10.43 7.97 -2.33
N TYR A 82 11.47 7.43 -2.93
CA TYR A 82 11.38 6.51 -4.07
C TYR A 82 11.38 5.08 -3.53
N LEU A 83 10.27 4.37 -3.71
CA LEU A 83 10.06 3.05 -3.10
C LEU A 83 9.66 2.03 -4.16
N ASP A 84 10.35 0.89 -4.19
CA ASP A 84 9.90 -0.30 -4.87
C ASP A 84 9.21 -1.27 -3.90
N THR A 85 7.90 -1.39 -4.00
CA THR A 85 7.11 -2.25 -3.10
C THR A 85 7.26 -3.75 -3.41
N LYS A 86 7.99 -4.14 -4.45
CA LYS A 86 8.25 -5.55 -4.78
C LYS A 86 9.33 -6.14 -3.88
N ASP A 87 10.45 -5.44 -3.75
CA ASP A 87 11.64 -5.91 -3.02
C ASP A 87 11.95 -5.10 -1.75
N ASP A 88 11.14 -4.08 -1.45
CA ASP A 88 11.30 -3.15 -0.33
C ASP A 88 12.53 -2.23 -0.46
N SER A 89 13.13 -2.15 -1.64
CA SER A 89 14.19 -1.17 -1.88
C SER A 89 13.62 0.25 -1.88
N TYR A 90 14.35 1.18 -1.28
CA TYR A 90 13.95 2.57 -1.29
C TYR A 90 15.15 3.51 -1.31
N GLU A 91 14.90 4.72 -1.80
CA GLU A 91 15.85 5.82 -1.81
C GLU A 91 15.18 7.09 -1.29
N LEU A 92 15.90 7.83 -0.47
CA LEU A 92 15.48 9.16 -0.02
C LEU A 92 16.16 10.19 -0.88
N ILE A 93 15.38 10.82 -1.76
CA ILE A 93 15.85 11.82 -2.71
C ILE A 93 15.68 13.20 -2.05
N PRO A 94 16.75 13.92 -1.74
CA PRO A 94 16.63 15.25 -1.15
C PRO A 94 15.96 16.22 -2.14
N THR A 95 15.09 17.07 -1.63
CA THR A 95 14.51 18.13 -2.45
C THR A 95 15.60 19.13 -2.87
N SER A 96 15.57 19.52 -4.14
CA SER A 96 16.58 20.45 -4.67
C SER A 96 16.44 21.84 -4.03
N PRO A 97 17.53 22.48 -3.57
CA PRO A 97 17.47 23.81 -3.02
C PRO A 97 17.07 24.89 -4.07
N VAL A 98 17.14 24.55 -5.35
CA VAL A 98 16.68 25.43 -6.44
C VAL A 98 15.26 25.13 -6.90
N MET A 99 14.58 24.16 -6.28
CA MET A 99 13.19 23.87 -6.57
C MET A 99 12.32 25.06 -6.16
N LYS A 100 11.43 25.47 -7.07
CA LYS A 100 10.46 26.51 -6.74
C LYS A 100 9.56 26.05 -5.58
N PRO A 101 9.23 26.97 -4.65
CA PRO A 101 8.25 26.66 -3.62
C PRO A 101 6.96 26.15 -4.26
N TYR A 102 6.38 25.10 -3.67
CA TYR A 102 5.08 24.56 -4.07
C TYR A 102 4.21 24.33 -2.85
N GLU A 103 2.91 24.34 -3.07
CA GLU A 103 1.92 24.02 -2.06
C GLU A 103 1.08 22.83 -2.54
N ILE A 104 0.70 22.00 -1.59
CA ILE A 104 -0.20 20.86 -1.86
C ILE A 104 -1.60 21.29 -1.43
N ALA A 105 -2.49 21.46 -2.41
CA ALA A 105 -3.90 21.77 -2.16
C ALA A 105 -4.73 20.48 -2.11
N ILE A 106 -5.48 20.31 -1.02
CA ILE A 106 -6.36 19.16 -0.81
C ILE A 106 -7.80 19.64 -1.00
N PHE A 107 -8.48 19.04 -2.00
CA PHE A 107 -9.87 19.36 -2.30
C PHE A 107 -10.76 18.17 -1.91
N PHE A 108 -11.70 18.41 -0.99
CA PHE A 108 -12.70 17.41 -0.66
C PHE A 108 -13.72 17.27 -1.81
N SER A 109 -13.87 16.06 -2.33
CA SER A 109 -14.77 15.79 -3.47
C SER A 109 -16.26 15.73 -3.10
N GLY A 110 -16.60 15.86 -1.82
CA GLY A 110 -17.97 15.66 -1.33
C GLY A 110 -18.38 14.19 -1.21
N VAL A 111 -17.50 13.25 -1.49
CA VAL A 111 -17.79 11.81 -1.42
C VAL A 111 -17.11 11.19 -0.22
N GLU A 112 -17.91 10.75 0.76
CA GLU A 112 -17.41 9.95 1.87
C GLU A 112 -17.24 8.49 1.45
N ARG A 113 -16.07 7.92 1.72
CA ARG A 113 -15.74 6.51 1.41
C ARG A 113 -15.02 5.87 2.57
N THR A 114 -15.33 4.59 2.80
CA THR A 114 -14.48 3.70 3.59
C THR A 114 -13.82 2.70 2.65
N LEU A 115 -12.55 2.38 2.88
CA LEU A 115 -11.84 1.39 2.06
C LEU A 115 -12.53 0.03 2.10
N ALA A 116 -12.95 -0.42 3.27
CA ALA A 116 -13.66 -1.70 3.46
C ALA A 116 -15.01 -1.74 2.70
N GLY A 117 -15.73 -0.62 2.59
CA GLY A 117 -16.99 -0.52 1.85
C GLY A 117 -16.81 -0.19 0.35
N SER A 118 -15.59 0.01 -0.11
CA SER A 118 -15.29 0.37 -1.49
C SER A 118 -15.08 -0.85 -2.39
N LYS A 119 -15.01 -0.60 -3.70
CA LYS A 119 -14.64 -1.64 -4.68
C LYS A 119 -13.12 -1.94 -4.69
N PHE A 120 -12.37 -1.54 -3.67
CA PHE A 120 -10.91 -1.66 -3.65
C PHE A 120 -10.45 -3.12 -3.76
N ASN A 121 -10.95 -3.99 -2.88
CA ASN A 121 -10.59 -5.42 -2.90
C ASN A 121 -10.93 -6.06 -4.27
N MET A 122 -12.10 -5.74 -4.83
CA MET A 122 -12.48 -6.21 -6.16
C MET A 122 -11.48 -5.76 -7.24
N ARG A 123 -10.94 -4.53 -7.15
CA ARG A 123 -9.92 -4.05 -8.09
C ARG A 123 -8.59 -4.80 -7.94
N VAL A 124 -8.20 -5.12 -6.73
CA VAL A 124 -7.03 -5.97 -6.47
C VAL A 124 -7.22 -7.35 -7.09
N ASP A 125 -8.40 -7.94 -6.92
CA ASP A 125 -8.71 -9.25 -7.48
C ASP A 125 -8.76 -9.24 -9.02
N GLU A 126 -9.30 -8.18 -9.64
CA GLU A 126 -9.25 -7.98 -11.09
C GLU A 126 -7.81 -7.92 -11.62
N CYS A 127 -6.91 -7.20 -10.94
CA CYS A 127 -5.49 -7.12 -11.31
C CYS A 127 -4.78 -8.48 -11.21
N ARG A 128 -5.00 -9.19 -10.10
CA ARG A 128 -4.43 -10.53 -9.88
C ARG A 128 -4.95 -11.54 -10.90
N SER A 129 -6.25 -11.50 -11.18
CA SER A 129 -6.89 -12.39 -12.17
C SER A 129 -6.36 -12.12 -13.57
N ALA A 130 -6.17 -10.86 -13.95
CA ALA A 130 -5.55 -10.49 -15.22
C ALA A 130 -4.12 -11.04 -15.33
N ALA A 131 -3.30 -10.83 -14.31
CA ALA A 131 -1.93 -11.33 -14.28
C ALA A 131 -1.87 -12.86 -14.37
N TYR A 132 -2.71 -13.53 -13.61
CA TYR A 132 -2.80 -15.00 -13.60
C TYR A 132 -3.21 -15.55 -14.98
N ALA A 133 -4.26 -14.98 -15.59
CA ALA A 133 -4.72 -15.40 -16.91
C ALA A 133 -3.67 -15.17 -18.00
N LEU A 134 -2.99 -14.02 -18.00
CA LEU A 134 -1.93 -13.71 -18.96
C LEU A 134 -0.75 -14.68 -18.87
N ARG A 135 -0.33 -15.03 -17.65
CA ARG A 135 0.71 -16.04 -17.43
C ARG A 135 0.27 -17.41 -17.95
N ALA A 136 -0.96 -17.83 -17.64
CA ALA A 136 -1.53 -19.07 -18.13
C ALA A 136 -1.61 -19.12 -19.67
N TYR A 137 -2.09 -18.04 -20.30
CA TYR A 137 -2.20 -17.98 -21.77
C TYR A 137 -0.84 -18.02 -22.48
N SER A 138 0.21 -17.51 -21.84
CA SER A 138 1.57 -17.48 -22.41
C SER A 138 2.38 -18.72 -22.10
N GLY A 139 1.84 -19.67 -21.31
CA GLY A 139 2.59 -20.85 -20.87
C GLY A 139 3.65 -20.56 -19.82
N MET A 140 3.62 -19.38 -19.19
CA MET A 140 4.49 -19.04 -18.07
C MET A 140 4.06 -19.81 -16.82
N GLU A 141 5.03 -20.19 -16.01
CA GLU A 141 4.75 -20.73 -14.68
C GLU A 141 3.99 -19.71 -13.83
N TYR A 142 2.98 -20.16 -13.12
CA TYR A 142 2.18 -19.34 -12.21
C TYR A 142 1.94 -20.06 -10.89
N GLY A 143 2.08 -19.31 -9.80
CA GLY A 143 1.84 -19.81 -8.45
C GLY A 143 0.40 -19.58 -8.01
N LYS A 144 0.22 -19.23 -6.74
CA LYS A 144 -1.09 -18.90 -6.19
C LYS A 144 -1.59 -17.56 -6.74
N LEU A 145 -2.92 -17.44 -6.95
CA LEU A 145 -3.54 -16.22 -7.44
C LEU A 145 -3.14 -14.98 -6.59
N GLY A 146 -3.13 -15.13 -5.27
CA GLY A 146 -2.78 -14.04 -4.34
C GLY A 146 -1.32 -13.56 -4.40
N GLU A 147 -0.43 -14.35 -5.02
CA GLU A 147 1.00 -14.07 -5.15
C GLU A 147 1.37 -13.61 -6.58
N THR A 148 0.41 -13.61 -7.51
CA THR A 148 0.63 -13.27 -8.91
C THR A 148 0.31 -11.79 -9.15
N ASN A 149 1.27 -11.04 -9.69
CA ASN A 149 1.13 -9.60 -9.93
C ASN A 149 1.33 -9.27 -11.42
N LEU A 150 0.66 -8.22 -11.90
CA LEU A 150 0.84 -7.72 -13.27
C LEU A 150 2.29 -7.36 -13.55
N ARG A 151 3.00 -6.80 -12.59
CA ARG A 151 4.42 -6.47 -12.69
C ARG A 151 5.33 -7.64 -13.10
N ASP A 152 4.90 -8.88 -12.85
CA ASP A 152 5.65 -10.07 -13.22
C ASP A 152 5.31 -10.58 -14.63
N VAL A 153 4.43 -9.88 -15.34
CA VAL A 153 3.99 -10.21 -16.69
C VAL A 153 4.70 -9.29 -17.68
N PRO A 154 5.48 -9.80 -18.63
CA PRO A 154 6.07 -8.97 -19.67
C PRO A 154 5.01 -8.23 -20.50
N VAL A 155 5.26 -6.96 -20.82
CA VAL A 155 4.32 -6.13 -21.60
C VAL A 155 3.94 -6.79 -22.95
N GLY A 156 4.89 -7.46 -23.60
CA GLY A 156 4.62 -8.20 -24.85
C GLY A 156 3.62 -9.35 -24.69
N VAL A 157 3.53 -9.95 -23.50
CA VAL A 157 2.51 -10.97 -23.19
C VAL A 157 1.13 -10.32 -23.10
N PHE A 158 1.03 -9.16 -22.46
CA PHE A 158 -0.21 -8.40 -22.43
C PHE A 158 -0.67 -8.07 -23.85
N HIS A 159 0.15 -7.45 -24.69
CA HIS A 159 -0.21 -7.09 -26.05
C HIS A 159 -0.68 -8.30 -26.90
N ARG A 160 -0.07 -9.46 -26.68
CA ARG A 160 -0.43 -10.68 -27.40
C ARG A 160 -1.76 -11.29 -26.98
N PHE A 161 -2.15 -11.13 -25.73
CA PHE A 161 -3.29 -11.84 -25.14
C PHE A 161 -4.36 -10.96 -24.55
N ALA A 162 -4.25 -9.61 -24.67
CA ALA A 162 -5.18 -8.65 -24.09
C ALA A 162 -6.64 -8.90 -24.50
N ASP A 163 -6.88 -9.27 -25.77
CA ASP A 163 -8.23 -9.51 -26.29
C ASP A 163 -8.89 -10.78 -25.73
N ARG A 164 -8.11 -11.64 -25.07
CA ARG A 164 -8.64 -12.84 -24.40
C ARG A 164 -9.10 -12.56 -22.97
N LEU A 165 -8.76 -11.40 -22.42
CA LEU A 165 -9.15 -11.02 -21.07
C LEU A 165 -10.59 -10.46 -21.07
N PRO A 166 -11.37 -10.73 -20.00
CA PRO A 166 -12.58 -9.98 -19.74
C PRO A 166 -12.28 -8.47 -19.71
N GLU A 167 -13.22 -7.64 -20.16
CA GLU A 167 -13.00 -6.19 -20.30
C GLU A 167 -12.51 -5.53 -19.01
N THR A 168 -13.07 -5.90 -17.86
CA THR A 168 -12.68 -5.35 -16.56
C THR A 168 -11.23 -5.68 -16.21
N TRP A 169 -10.77 -6.91 -16.51
CA TRP A 169 -9.39 -7.33 -16.26
C TRP A 169 -8.43 -6.68 -17.24
N ARG A 170 -8.82 -6.58 -18.51
CA ARG A 170 -8.04 -5.91 -19.54
C ARG A 170 -7.78 -4.46 -19.16
N ARG A 171 -8.81 -3.71 -18.75
CA ARG A 171 -8.67 -2.33 -18.29
C ARG A 171 -7.72 -2.17 -17.09
N ARG A 172 -7.64 -3.16 -16.20
CA ARG A 172 -6.65 -3.13 -15.10
C ARG A 172 -5.24 -3.35 -15.63
N ALA A 173 -5.06 -4.30 -16.56
CA ALA A 173 -3.76 -4.61 -17.12
C ALA A 173 -3.22 -3.51 -18.05
N GLU A 174 -4.09 -2.71 -18.68
CA GLU A 174 -3.70 -1.54 -19.50
C GLU A 174 -3.02 -0.42 -18.69
N HIS A 175 -3.23 -0.36 -17.37
CA HIS A 175 -2.56 0.60 -16.49
C HIS A 175 -1.18 0.19 -16.02
N TRP A 176 -0.80 -1.00 -16.32
CA TRP A 176 0.51 -1.57 -16.06
C TRP A 176 1.49 -1.23 -17.23
#